data_5fd0767a62fc3daf59e977e3d5f415d8
#
_entry.id   5fd0767a62fc3daf59e977e3d5f415d8
#
_cell.length_a   1.000
_cell.length_b   1.000
_cell.length_c   1.000
_cell.angle_alpha   90.00
_cell.angle_beta   90.00
_cell.angle_gamma   90.00
#
_symmetry.space_group_name_H-M   'P 1'
#
loop_
_entity.id
_entity.type
_entity.pdbx_description
1 polymer ?
#
loop_
_entity_poly.entity_id
_entity_poly.type
_entity_poly.pdbx_seq_one_letter_code
_entity_poly.pdbx_strand_id
1 'polypeptide(L)'
;MNKFKIQNLKFKTLVVCALCSMFCLLFFALSLHALTAEEVVRKSQEAFFYQGKDFKSRVMMKLISKGGQERVRELTMLRKNYGSSGGEQKYFMYFYQPADVKDMTFMVYKYPAKDDDRWLFVPAINMVRRIAAQDKSSSFVGSDFTYEDVSGRDIEDDAHEIVKEEKLGANDCFVIKSTPKKADVDYSYKLSWIDKGNFLPLKDEYYDKKGELSRVFNAEEIKDVKGFPTVTKRIMKNLLSGHRTETTFIKTDYNIGIEDSLFSERFLKQPPKKWTE
;
A
#
# COMPACT_ATOMS: atom_id res chain seq x y z
N MET A 1 -52.83 37.75 44.48
CA MET A 1 -52.58 37.10 43.21
C MET A 1 -51.21 37.58 42.72
N ASN A 2 -50.10 36.85 42.88
CA ASN A 2 -48.89 37.06 42.07
C ASN A 2 -47.59 36.32 42.54
N LYS A 3 -47.55 35.76 43.75
CA LYS A 3 -46.34 35.01 44.16
C LYS A 3 -46.22 33.65 43.46
N PHE A 4 -47.33 32.99 43.20
CA PHE A 4 -47.35 31.65 42.54
C PHE A 4 -46.99 31.70 41.04
N LYS A 5 -47.35 32.80 40.34
CA LYS A 5 -47.00 32.96 38.90
C LYS A 5 -45.49 33.26 38.72
N ILE A 6 -44.88 34.01 39.65
CA ILE A 6 -43.45 34.35 39.59
C ILE A 6 -42.59 33.12 39.93
N GLN A 7 -43.02 32.25 40.85
CA GLN A 7 -42.30 30.99 41.14
C GLN A 7 -42.34 30.00 39.96
N ASN A 8 -43.45 29.85 39.28
CA ASN A 8 -43.57 29.00 38.09
C ASN A 8 -42.76 29.52 36.90
N LEU A 9 -42.64 30.86 36.76
CA LEU A 9 -41.84 31.46 35.69
C LEU A 9 -40.34 31.26 35.94
N LYS A 10 -39.86 31.42 37.19
CA LYS A 10 -38.47 31.16 37.56
C LYS A 10 -38.09 29.69 37.43
N PHE A 11 -39.00 28.78 37.77
CA PHE A 11 -38.78 27.34 37.61
C PHE A 11 -38.69 26.93 36.12
N LYS A 12 -39.56 27.44 35.25
CA LYS A 12 -39.50 27.21 33.80
C LYS A 12 -38.23 27.78 33.19
N THR A 13 -37.76 28.96 33.60
CA THR A 13 -36.51 29.54 33.11
C THR A 13 -35.30 28.72 33.54
N LEU A 14 -35.29 28.21 34.79
CA LEU A 14 -34.21 27.36 35.30
C LEU A 14 -34.12 26.05 34.55
N VAL A 15 -35.27 25.42 34.24
CA VAL A 15 -35.33 24.16 33.47
C VAL A 15 -34.88 24.36 32.01
N VAL A 16 -35.26 25.47 31.37
CA VAL A 16 -34.80 25.80 30.01
C VAL A 16 -33.31 26.07 29.97
N CYS A 17 -32.76 26.81 30.96
CA CYS A 17 -31.31 27.02 31.04
C CYS A 17 -30.54 25.72 31.33
N ALA A 18 -31.05 24.81 32.16
CA ALA A 18 -30.47 23.52 32.41
C ALA A 18 -30.49 22.59 31.16
N LEU A 19 -31.57 22.61 30.39
CA LEU A 19 -31.67 21.90 29.10
C LEU A 19 -30.76 22.51 28.03
N CYS A 20 -30.63 23.81 27.94
CA CYS A 20 -29.68 24.46 27.03
C CYS A 20 -28.23 24.19 27.39
N SER A 21 -27.88 24.20 28.68
CA SER A 21 -26.50 23.86 29.11
C SER A 21 -26.18 22.40 28.89
N MET A 22 -27.15 21.48 29.08
CA MET A 22 -26.96 20.03 28.78
C MET A 22 -26.86 19.77 27.27
N PHE A 23 -27.59 20.54 26.45
CA PHE A 23 -27.51 20.46 24.98
C PHE A 23 -26.17 21.01 24.46
N CYS A 24 -25.64 22.09 25.06
CA CYS A 24 -24.31 22.62 24.74
C CYS A 24 -23.18 21.64 25.16
N LEU A 25 -23.33 20.93 26.26
CA LEU A 25 -22.35 19.93 26.69
C LEU A 25 -22.35 18.67 25.81
N LEU A 26 -23.49 18.31 25.23
CA LEU A 26 -23.58 17.22 24.25
C LEU A 26 -22.96 17.56 22.89
N PHE A 27 -22.96 18.83 22.49
CA PHE A 27 -22.29 19.29 21.27
C PHE A 27 -20.76 19.38 21.42
N PHE A 28 -20.24 19.52 22.62
CA PHE A 28 -18.78 19.56 22.89
C PHE A 28 -18.12 18.17 22.94
N ALA A 29 -18.91 17.08 22.92
CA ALA A 29 -18.40 15.71 22.99
C ALA A 29 -18.13 15.06 21.62
N LEU A 30 -18.43 15.75 20.51
CA LEU A 30 -17.94 15.40 19.18
C LEU A 30 -16.52 15.96 19.01
N SER A 31 -15.58 15.44 19.79
CA SER A 31 -14.17 15.57 19.47
C SER A 31 -13.95 14.97 18.09
N LEU A 32 -13.81 15.82 17.06
CA LEU A 32 -13.24 15.39 15.79
C LEU A 32 -11.86 14.82 16.14
N HIS A 33 -11.78 13.50 16.29
CA HIS A 33 -10.47 12.86 16.46
C HIS A 33 -9.73 13.04 15.14
N ALA A 34 -8.76 13.94 15.12
CA ALA A 34 -7.84 14.04 13.99
C ALA A 34 -7.10 12.70 13.87
N LEU A 35 -7.02 12.18 12.65
CA LEU A 35 -6.31 10.92 12.41
C LEU A 35 -4.84 11.06 12.83
N THR A 36 -4.33 10.07 13.53
CA THR A 36 -2.89 9.95 13.80
C THR A 36 -2.14 9.54 12.53
N ALA A 37 -0.82 9.78 12.50
CA ALA A 37 0.01 9.36 11.37
C ALA A 37 -0.07 7.85 11.12
N GLU A 38 -0.08 7.03 12.17
CA GLU A 38 -0.22 5.58 12.09
C GLU A 38 -1.57 5.15 11.52
N GLU A 39 -2.66 5.80 11.91
CA GLU A 39 -3.99 5.55 11.35
C GLU A 39 -4.06 5.89 9.87
N VAL A 40 -3.44 7.00 9.43
CA VAL A 40 -3.37 7.38 8.02
C VAL A 40 -2.57 6.35 7.22
N VAL A 41 -1.41 5.92 7.73
CA VAL A 41 -0.58 4.88 7.07
C VAL A 41 -1.31 3.54 7.02
N ARG A 42 -2.00 3.14 8.09
CA ARG A 42 -2.80 1.91 8.13
C ARG A 42 -3.90 1.93 7.08
N LYS A 43 -4.67 3.01 7.00
CA LYS A 43 -5.69 3.19 5.95
C LYS A 43 -5.10 3.18 4.55
N SER A 44 -3.90 3.77 4.39
CA SER A 44 -3.20 3.76 3.10
C SER A 44 -2.76 2.35 2.71
N GLN A 45 -2.22 1.57 3.63
CA GLN A 45 -1.90 0.17 3.35
C GLN A 45 -3.15 -0.65 3.02
N GLU A 46 -4.25 -0.43 3.75
CA GLU A 46 -5.53 -1.06 3.46
C GLU A 46 -6.01 -0.76 2.05
N ALA A 47 -5.99 0.51 1.66
CA ALA A 47 -6.41 0.97 0.35
C ALA A 47 -5.50 0.50 -0.78
N PHE A 48 -4.21 0.32 -0.55
CA PHE A 48 -3.26 -0.02 -1.60
C PHE A 48 -2.98 -1.53 -1.71
N PHE A 49 -2.90 -2.24 -0.59
CA PHE A 49 -2.47 -3.65 -0.55
C PHE A 49 -3.59 -4.63 -0.16
N TYR A 50 -4.66 -4.21 0.52
CA TYR A 50 -5.62 -5.14 1.15
C TYR A 50 -7.03 -5.11 0.55
N GLN A 51 -7.27 -4.36 -0.53
CA GLN A 51 -8.60 -4.29 -1.15
C GLN A 51 -9.06 -5.66 -1.67
N GLY A 52 -10.32 -6.00 -1.41
CA GLY A 52 -10.93 -7.28 -1.74
C GLY A 52 -10.40 -8.45 -0.90
N LYS A 53 -11.03 -9.61 -1.04
CA LYS A 53 -10.56 -10.87 -0.41
C LYS A 53 -9.35 -11.45 -1.15
N ASP A 54 -9.36 -11.30 -2.46
CA ASP A 54 -8.29 -11.68 -3.37
C ASP A 54 -8.26 -10.76 -4.60
N PHE A 55 -7.18 -10.87 -5.36
CA PHE A 55 -6.89 -9.98 -6.48
C PHE A 55 -6.11 -10.76 -7.55
N LYS A 56 -6.46 -10.55 -8.82
CA LYS A 56 -5.68 -10.99 -9.99
C LYS A 56 -5.51 -9.81 -10.93
N SER A 57 -4.31 -9.64 -11.46
CA SER A 57 -4.08 -8.70 -12.56
C SER A 57 -3.04 -9.21 -13.54
N ARG A 58 -3.25 -8.92 -14.82
CA ARG A 58 -2.20 -8.95 -15.82
C ARG A 58 -1.42 -7.65 -15.72
N VAL A 59 -0.11 -7.75 -15.60
CA VAL A 59 0.76 -6.61 -15.31
C VAL A 59 1.82 -6.51 -16.40
N MET A 60 2.01 -5.29 -16.92
CA MET A 60 3.13 -4.95 -17.80
C MET A 60 4.08 -4.05 -17.02
N MET A 61 5.35 -4.45 -16.96
CA MET A 61 6.44 -3.65 -16.39
C MET A 61 7.40 -3.25 -17.51
N LYS A 62 7.55 -1.95 -17.71
CA LYS A 62 8.50 -1.37 -18.65
C LYS A 62 9.69 -0.81 -17.86
N LEU A 63 10.85 -1.43 -18.00
CA LEU A 63 12.11 -1.04 -17.40
C LEU A 63 12.87 -0.17 -18.38
N ILE A 64 13.16 1.08 -18.03
CA ILE A 64 13.71 2.09 -18.93
C ILE A 64 15.03 2.60 -18.34
N SER A 65 16.13 2.36 -19.07
CA SER A 65 17.46 2.84 -18.68
C SER A 65 17.59 4.35 -18.86
N LYS A 66 18.63 4.96 -18.28
CA LYS A 66 18.97 6.37 -18.46
C LYS A 66 19.14 6.74 -19.95
N GLY A 67 19.62 5.81 -20.77
CA GLY A 67 19.80 5.98 -22.21
C GLY A 67 18.53 5.73 -23.03
N GLY A 68 17.36 5.48 -22.40
CA GLY A 68 16.09 5.24 -23.08
C GLY A 68 15.89 3.82 -23.60
N GLN A 69 16.78 2.89 -23.33
CA GLN A 69 16.61 1.48 -23.69
C GLN A 69 15.47 0.87 -22.84
N GLU A 70 14.55 0.18 -23.48
CA GLU A 70 13.38 -0.41 -22.84
C GLU A 70 13.46 -1.94 -22.81
N ARG A 71 13.06 -2.52 -21.65
CA ARG A 71 12.76 -3.94 -21.51
C ARG A 71 11.36 -4.07 -20.96
N VAL A 72 10.53 -4.89 -21.59
CA VAL A 72 9.15 -5.10 -21.18
C VAL A 72 9.04 -6.48 -20.55
N ARG A 73 8.48 -6.55 -19.35
CA ARG A 73 8.11 -7.78 -18.66
C ARG A 73 6.61 -7.86 -18.54
N GLU A 74 6.09 -9.01 -18.82
CA GLU A 74 4.67 -9.28 -18.67
C GLU A 74 4.49 -10.42 -17.68
N LEU A 75 3.60 -10.21 -16.71
CA LEU A 75 3.34 -11.18 -15.66
C LEU A 75 1.87 -11.18 -15.23
N THR A 76 1.43 -12.26 -14.62
CA THR A 76 0.21 -12.25 -13.78
C THR A 76 0.63 -12.11 -12.33
N MET A 77 -0.07 -11.22 -11.62
CA MET A 77 0.03 -11.07 -10.16
C MET A 77 -1.27 -11.53 -9.52
N LEU A 78 -1.16 -12.40 -8.53
CA LEU A 78 -2.25 -12.88 -7.69
C LEU A 78 -1.93 -12.56 -6.24
N ARG A 79 -2.95 -12.15 -5.49
CA ARG A 79 -2.86 -11.88 -4.05
C ARG A 79 -4.10 -12.43 -3.36
N LYS A 80 -3.94 -12.99 -2.18
CA LYS A 80 -5.01 -13.39 -1.29
C LYS A 80 -4.77 -12.87 0.12
N ASN A 81 -5.81 -12.30 0.71
CA ASN A 81 -5.81 -11.80 2.09
C ASN A 81 -6.36 -12.87 3.02
N TYR A 82 -5.78 -13.00 4.22
CA TYR A 82 -6.22 -13.91 5.27
C TYR A 82 -6.54 -13.11 6.52
N GLY A 83 -7.75 -13.27 7.02
CA GLY A 83 -8.23 -12.51 8.17
C GLY A 83 -8.66 -11.08 7.83
N SER A 84 -8.55 -10.19 8.81
CA SER A 84 -8.86 -8.76 8.67
C SER A 84 -7.75 -8.00 7.96
N SER A 85 -8.03 -6.76 7.60
CA SER A 85 -7.08 -5.80 7.05
C SER A 85 -5.83 -5.68 7.94
N GLY A 86 -4.64 -5.69 7.33
CA GLY A 86 -3.37 -5.76 8.06
C GLY A 86 -2.94 -7.17 8.51
N GLY A 87 -3.74 -8.20 8.22
CA GLY A 87 -3.42 -9.60 8.49
C GLY A 87 -2.47 -10.24 7.48
N GLU A 88 -2.40 -11.56 7.52
CA GLU A 88 -1.57 -12.32 6.59
C GLU A 88 -2.03 -12.13 5.14
N GLN A 89 -1.07 -12.14 4.22
CA GLN A 89 -1.31 -12.15 2.78
C GLN A 89 -0.40 -13.17 2.11
N LYS A 90 -0.87 -13.69 0.98
CA LYS A 90 -0.03 -14.46 0.07
C LYS A 90 -0.07 -13.86 -1.32
N TYR A 91 1.08 -13.83 -1.95
CA TYR A 91 1.25 -13.38 -3.33
C TYR A 91 1.81 -14.51 -4.16
N PHE A 92 1.38 -14.57 -5.42
CA PHE A 92 1.95 -15.45 -6.43
C PHE A 92 2.04 -14.68 -7.75
N MET A 93 3.21 -14.72 -8.39
CA MET A 93 3.46 -14.08 -9.68
C MET A 93 4.04 -15.08 -10.66
N TYR A 94 3.62 -14.96 -11.92
CA TYR A 94 4.13 -15.77 -13.03
C TYR A 94 4.49 -14.88 -14.19
N PHE A 95 5.72 -15.02 -14.70
CA PHE A 95 6.28 -14.21 -15.78
C PHE A 95 6.14 -14.92 -17.12
N TYR A 96 5.68 -14.20 -18.15
CA TYR A 96 5.47 -14.71 -19.51
C TYR A 96 6.60 -14.34 -20.46
N GLN A 97 7.15 -13.13 -20.28
CA GLN A 97 8.19 -12.56 -21.13
C GLN A 97 9.00 -11.48 -20.43
N PRO A 98 10.20 -11.16 -20.95
CA PRO A 98 10.89 -11.76 -22.10
C PRO A 98 11.52 -13.13 -21.75
N ALA A 99 12.29 -13.71 -22.66
CA ALA A 99 12.84 -15.04 -22.52
C ALA A 99 13.71 -15.27 -21.27
N ASP A 100 14.41 -14.22 -20.79
CA ASP A 100 15.27 -14.27 -19.59
C ASP A 100 14.49 -14.42 -18.28
N VAL A 101 13.19 -14.06 -18.26
CA VAL A 101 12.32 -14.21 -17.09
C VAL A 101 11.11 -15.12 -17.34
N LYS A 102 10.96 -15.63 -18.58
CA LYS A 102 9.85 -16.50 -18.91
C LYS A 102 9.81 -17.73 -17.98
N ASP A 103 8.61 -18.08 -17.55
CA ASP A 103 8.31 -19.18 -16.62
C ASP A 103 8.91 -19.00 -15.21
N MET A 104 9.50 -17.85 -14.89
CA MET A 104 9.83 -17.49 -13.50
C MET A 104 8.54 -17.34 -12.70
N THR A 105 8.61 -17.78 -11.44
CA THR A 105 7.54 -17.53 -10.47
C THR A 105 8.11 -16.90 -9.22
N PHE A 106 7.31 -16.06 -8.59
CA PHE A 106 7.64 -15.43 -7.31
C PHE A 106 6.47 -15.61 -6.35
N MET A 107 6.76 -15.99 -5.11
CA MET A 107 5.76 -16.20 -4.07
C MET A 107 6.19 -15.48 -2.79
N VAL A 108 5.21 -14.87 -2.11
CA VAL A 108 5.41 -14.24 -0.81
C VAL A 108 4.35 -14.77 0.15
N TYR A 109 4.79 -15.08 1.37
CA TYR A 109 3.93 -15.17 2.54
C TYR A 109 4.24 -13.97 3.42
N LYS A 110 3.33 -13.01 3.46
CA LYS A 110 3.42 -11.83 4.30
C LYS A 110 2.79 -12.12 5.65
N TYR A 111 3.49 -11.71 6.71
CA TYR A 111 3.05 -11.87 8.09
C TYR A 111 3.02 -10.52 8.81
N PRO A 112 2.04 -10.28 9.71
CA PRO A 112 1.92 -9.00 10.41
C PRO A 112 2.93 -8.75 11.52
N ALA A 113 3.71 -9.76 11.95
CA ALA A 113 4.56 -9.65 13.14
C ALA A 113 5.94 -10.29 13.00
N LYS A 114 6.31 -10.71 11.81
CA LYS A 114 7.62 -11.29 11.51
C LYS A 114 8.00 -11.07 10.07
N ASP A 115 9.26 -11.34 9.74
CA ASP A 115 9.74 -11.24 8.36
C ASP A 115 8.95 -12.12 7.41
N ASP A 116 8.70 -11.59 6.19
CA ASP A 116 8.03 -12.30 5.13
C ASP A 116 8.91 -13.44 4.59
N ASP A 117 8.27 -14.55 4.24
CA ASP A 117 8.92 -15.60 3.45
C ASP A 117 8.75 -15.30 1.97
N ARG A 118 9.85 -15.28 1.23
CA ARG A 118 9.87 -15.00 -0.22
C ARG A 118 10.63 -16.06 -0.98
N TRP A 119 10.05 -16.55 -2.07
CA TRP A 119 10.67 -17.56 -2.95
C TRP A 119 10.62 -17.11 -4.41
N LEU A 120 11.72 -17.30 -5.10
CA LEU A 120 11.86 -17.05 -6.54
C LEU A 120 12.29 -18.35 -7.22
N PHE A 121 11.48 -18.83 -8.14
CA PHE A 121 11.88 -19.93 -9.02
C PHE A 121 12.55 -19.36 -10.28
N VAL A 122 13.74 -19.85 -10.58
CA VAL A 122 14.54 -19.48 -11.75
C VAL A 122 14.61 -20.69 -12.69
N PRO A 123 13.83 -20.72 -13.79
CA PRO A 123 13.75 -21.86 -14.70
C PRO A 123 15.09 -22.25 -15.32
N ALA A 124 15.90 -21.26 -15.72
CA ALA A 124 17.20 -21.49 -16.38
C ALA A 124 18.16 -22.42 -15.61
N ILE A 125 18.03 -22.45 -14.28
CA ILE A 125 18.83 -23.33 -13.41
C ILE A 125 17.97 -24.32 -12.62
N ASN A 126 16.67 -24.39 -12.92
CA ASN A 126 15.64 -25.22 -12.25
C ASN A 126 15.70 -25.15 -10.71
N MET A 127 15.93 -23.94 -10.16
CA MET A 127 16.12 -23.73 -8.73
C MET A 127 15.07 -22.81 -8.14
N VAL A 128 14.53 -23.18 -6.97
CA VAL A 128 13.78 -22.29 -6.08
C VAL A 128 14.77 -21.64 -5.13
N ARG A 129 14.90 -20.34 -5.19
CA ARG A 129 15.74 -19.52 -4.30
C ARG A 129 14.87 -18.85 -3.26
N ARG A 130 15.20 -18.99 -1.99
CA ARG A 130 14.62 -18.19 -0.93
C ARG A 130 15.33 -16.82 -0.90
N ILE A 131 14.56 -15.74 -0.91
CA ILE A 131 15.08 -14.37 -0.71
C ILE A 131 15.16 -14.17 0.80
N ALA A 132 16.34 -13.93 1.31
CA ALA A 132 16.55 -13.73 2.74
C ALA A 132 15.94 -12.38 3.20
N ALA A 133 15.59 -12.28 4.48
CA ALA A 133 14.96 -11.07 5.02
C ALA A 133 15.85 -9.81 4.84
N GLN A 134 17.16 -9.93 4.96
CA GLN A 134 18.10 -8.84 4.71
C GLN A 134 18.16 -8.38 3.26
N ASP A 135 17.72 -9.22 2.30
CA ASP A 135 17.72 -8.92 0.87
C ASP A 135 16.40 -8.27 0.40
N LYS A 136 15.48 -7.97 1.32
CA LYS A 136 14.14 -7.40 1.00
C LYS A 136 14.21 -6.07 0.24
N SER A 137 15.27 -5.27 0.46
CA SER A 137 15.53 -4.01 -0.23
C SER A 137 16.22 -4.19 -1.59
N SER A 138 16.58 -5.42 -1.99
CA SER A 138 17.15 -5.69 -3.30
C SER A 138 16.10 -5.51 -4.40
N SER A 139 16.59 -5.20 -5.61
CA SER A 139 15.75 -4.99 -6.79
C SER A 139 14.89 -6.20 -7.11
N PHE A 140 13.57 -5.98 -7.23
CA PHE A 140 12.63 -7.00 -7.69
C PHE A 140 12.84 -7.27 -9.18
N VAL A 141 13.48 -8.38 -9.48
CA VAL A 141 13.71 -8.88 -10.85
C VAL A 141 14.30 -7.80 -11.77
N GLY A 142 15.24 -6.97 -11.27
CA GLY A 142 15.93 -5.91 -12.02
C GLY A 142 15.11 -4.64 -12.27
N SER A 143 13.96 -4.48 -11.62
CA SER A 143 13.17 -3.25 -11.63
C SER A 143 13.66 -2.25 -10.58
N ASP A 144 13.09 -1.04 -10.56
CA ASP A 144 13.34 -0.05 -9.51
C ASP A 144 12.49 -0.26 -8.26
N PHE A 145 11.56 -1.21 -8.30
CA PHE A 145 10.87 -1.72 -7.12
C PHE A 145 11.75 -2.73 -6.39
N THR A 146 11.66 -2.75 -5.08
CA THR A 146 12.30 -3.76 -4.23
C THR A 146 11.35 -4.95 -3.99
N TYR A 147 11.87 -6.06 -3.45
CA TYR A 147 11.02 -7.16 -3.01
C TYR A 147 10.03 -6.73 -1.93
N GLU A 148 10.39 -5.79 -1.06
CA GLU A 148 9.52 -5.22 -0.03
C GLU A 148 8.43 -4.32 -0.63
N ASP A 149 8.73 -3.53 -1.67
CA ASP A 149 7.74 -2.67 -2.36
C ASP A 149 6.59 -3.50 -2.99
N VAL A 150 6.81 -4.78 -3.27
CA VAL A 150 5.80 -5.69 -3.85
C VAL A 150 4.71 -6.07 -2.86
N SER A 151 5.07 -6.38 -1.62
CA SER A 151 4.15 -6.82 -0.55
C SER A 151 3.84 -5.74 0.49
N GLY A 152 4.55 -4.62 0.44
CA GLY A 152 4.46 -3.53 1.40
C GLY A 152 5.29 -3.79 2.67
N ARG A 153 5.78 -2.70 3.26
CA ARG A 153 6.53 -2.69 4.52
C ARG A 153 5.57 -2.72 5.70
N ASP A 154 5.95 -3.36 6.80
CA ASP A 154 5.15 -3.37 8.00
C ASP A 154 5.11 -1.99 8.65
N ILE A 155 3.92 -1.58 9.12
CA ILE A 155 3.71 -0.26 9.72
C ILE A 155 4.59 -0.10 10.95
N GLU A 156 4.70 -1.16 11.75
CA GLU A 156 5.43 -1.15 13.02
C GLU A 156 6.96 -1.04 12.85
N ASP A 157 7.49 -1.25 11.63
CA ASP A 157 8.92 -1.12 11.34
C ASP A 157 9.39 0.34 11.24
N ASP A 158 8.45 1.29 11.11
CA ASP A 158 8.75 2.72 10.97
C ASP A 158 8.09 3.54 12.09
N ALA A 159 8.67 4.70 12.39
CA ALA A 159 8.01 5.78 13.12
C ALA A 159 7.36 6.72 12.11
N HIS A 160 6.10 7.09 12.36
CA HIS A 160 5.29 7.90 11.44
C HIS A 160 4.96 9.26 12.03
N GLU A 161 5.02 10.31 11.19
CA GLU A 161 4.72 11.68 11.57
C GLU A 161 3.94 12.38 10.43
N ILE A 162 2.84 13.07 10.75
CA ILE A 162 2.19 13.99 9.80
C ILE A 162 3.01 15.27 9.78
N VAL A 163 3.77 15.49 8.71
CA VAL A 163 4.62 16.69 8.62
C VAL A 163 3.88 17.91 8.09
N LYS A 164 2.86 17.69 7.27
CA LYS A 164 1.96 18.72 6.74
C LYS A 164 0.76 18.12 6.03
N GLU A 165 -0.17 18.99 5.67
CA GLU A 165 -1.22 18.71 4.71
C GLU A 165 -1.05 19.66 3.53
N GLU A 166 -1.14 19.14 2.31
CA GLU A 166 -1.03 19.96 1.10
C GLU A 166 -1.78 19.34 -0.07
N LYS A 167 -2.01 20.12 -1.11
CA LYS A 167 -2.57 19.63 -2.37
C LYS A 167 -1.46 19.04 -3.24
N LEU A 168 -1.74 17.83 -3.80
CA LEU A 168 -0.97 17.27 -4.89
C LEU A 168 -1.88 17.20 -6.15
N GLY A 169 -1.71 18.15 -7.05
CA GLY A 169 -2.67 18.36 -8.13
C GLY A 169 -4.04 18.77 -7.61
N ALA A 170 -5.07 18.00 -7.91
CA ALA A 170 -6.44 18.24 -7.45
C ALA A 170 -6.74 17.62 -6.07
N ASN A 171 -5.87 16.76 -5.54
CA ASN A 171 -6.14 15.95 -4.37
C ASN A 171 -5.59 16.61 -3.10
N ASP A 172 -6.40 16.65 -2.04
CA ASP A 172 -5.94 17.02 -0.69
C ASP A 172 -5.24 15.83 -0.05
N CYS A 173 -4.00 16.02 0.41
CA CYS A 173 -3.16 14.93 0.91
C CYS A 173 -2.70 15.17 2.34
N PHE A 174 -2.55 14.07 3.09
CA PHE A 174 -1.63 14.03 4.22
C PHE A 174 -0.22 13.79 3.68
N VAL A 175 0.77 14.51 4.19
CA VAL A 175 2.19 14.23 3.94
C VAL A 175 2.76 13.57 5.18
N ILE A 176 3.07 12.28 5.04
CA ILE A 176 3.58 11.47 6.14
C ILE A 176 5.07 11.24 5.95
N LYS A 177 5.84 11.53 7.00
CA LYS A 177 7.24 11.10 7.11
C LYS A 177 7.29 9.76 7.83
N SER A 178 7.86 8.75 7.19
CA SER A 178 8.11 7.43 7.77
C SER A 178 9.61 7.24 7.92
N THR A 179 10.06 7.01 9.16
CA THR A 179 11.48 6.83 9.50
C THR A 179 11.70 5.41 10.01
N PRO A 180 12.54 4.59 9.34
CA PRO A 180 12.83 3.23 9.76
C PRO A 180 13.40 3.18 11.19
N LYS A 181 12.83 2.30 12.03
CA LYS A 181 13.33 2.05 13.39
C LYS A 181 14.60 1.21 13.41
N LYS A 182 14.87 0.49 12.29
CA LYS A 182 16.06 -0.35 12.10
C LYS A 182 16.77 0.05 10.81
N ALA A 183 18.07 -0.20 10.74
CA ALA A 183 18.88 0.06 9.53
C ALA A 183 18.80 -1.11 8.52
N ASP A 184 17.58 -1.57 8.23
CA ASP A 184 17.28 -2.74 7.40
C ASP A 184 16.84 -2.38 5.97
N VAL A 185 16.84 -1.08 5.64
CA VAL A 185 16.53 -0.54 4.32
C VAL A 185 17.58 0.45 3.85
N ASP A 186 17.59 0.78 2.57
CA ASP A 186 18.58 1.63 1.89
C ASP A 186 18.31 3.14 1.98
N TYR A 187 17.21 3.54 2.63
CA TYR A 187 16.83 4.94 2.83
C TYR A 187 16.85 5.34 4.31
N SER A 188 16.95 6.64 4.60
CA SER A 188 16.89 7.22 5.94
C SER A 188 15.47 7.55 6.38
N TYR A 189 14.66 8.03 5.46
CA TYR A 189 13.22 8.28 5.64
C TYR A 189 12.50 8.33 4.29
N LYS A 190 11.18 8.21 4.34
CA LYS A 190 10.28 8.35 3.21
C LYS A 190 9.24 9.43 3.51
N LEU A 191 8.92 10.26 2.52
CA LEU A 191 7.75 11.13 2.54
C LEU A 191 6.67 10.54 1.63
N SER A 192 5.45 10.40 2.14
CA SER A 192 4.32 9.84 1.41
C SER A 192 3.18 10.85 1.33
N TRP A 193 2.71 11.17 0.13
CA TRP A 193 1.50 11.94 -0.12
C TRP A 193 0.32 10.98 -0.24
N ILE A 194 -0.51 10.96 0.78
CA ILE A 194 -1.66 10.06 0.91
C ILE A 194 -2.94 10.87 0.71
N ASP A 195 -3.73 10.50 -0.29
CA ASP A 195 -5.01 11.15 -0.60
C ASP A 195 -6.00 11.04 0.57
N LYS A 196 -6.61 12.14 0.97
CA LYS A 196 -7.57 12.17 2.08
C LYS A 196 -8.91 11.53 1.75
N GLY A 197 -9.26 11.44 0.46
CA GLY A 197 -10.54 10.91 0.01
C GLY A 197 -10.60 9.40 -0.03
N ASN A 198 -9.51 8.74 -0.45
CA ASN A 198 -9.46 7.29 -0.64
C ASN A 198 -8.25 6.60 0.00
N PHE A 199 -7.39 7.35 0.66
CA PHE A 199 -6.15 6.90 1.32
C PHE A 199 -5.13 6.21 0.40
N LEU A 200 -5.25 6.33 -0.93
CA LEU A 200 -4.22 5.82 -1.82
C LEU A 200 -2.95 6.68 -1.74
N PRO A 201 -1.74 6.06 -1.76
CA PRO A 201 -0.49 6.80 -1.90
C PRO A 201 -0.39 7.31 -3.34
N LEU A 202 -0.31 8.63 -3.50
CA LEU A 202 -0.18 9.28 -4.80
C LEU A 202 1.28 9.47 -5.19
N LYS A 203 2.14 9.71 -4.20
CA LYS A 203 3.57 9.93 -4.38
C LYS A 203 4.32 9.47 -3.14
N ASP A 204 5.47 8.81 -3.33
CA ASP A 204 6.46 8.60 -2.28
C ASP A 204 7.81 9.15 -2.72
N GLU A 205 8.54 9.80 -1.82
CA GLU A 205 9.91 10.25 -1.96
C GLU A 205 10.79 9.53 -0.95
N TYR A 206 11.80 8.82 -1.43
CA TYR A 206 12.77 8.09 -0.60
C TYR A 206 14.08 8.86 -0.53
N TYR A 207 14.52 9.15 0.67
CA TYR A 207 15.75 9.89 0.95
C TYR A 207 16.82 8.93 1.45
N ASP A 208 17.97 8.92 0.82
CA ASP A 208 19.08 8.02 1.14
C ASP A 208 19.69 8.29 2.51
N LYS A 209 20.74 7.55 2.88
CA LYS A 209 21.44 7.72 4.17
C LYS A 209 22.16 9.06 4.32
N LYS A 210 22.34 9.82 3.23
CA LYS A 210 22.89 11.18 3.24
C LYS A 210 21.77 12.26 3.29
N GLY A 211 20.51 11.86 3.20
CA GLY A 211 19.37 12.76 3.14
C GLY A 211 19.10 13.31 1.73
N GLU A 212 19.68 12.70 0.69
CA GLU A 212 19.45 13.07 -0.71
C GLU A 212 18.30 12.25 -1.31
N LEU A 213 17.47 12.89 -2.13
CA LEU A 213 16.36 12.24 -2.81
C LEU A 213 16.89 11.19 -3.81
N SER A 214 16.60 9.92 -3.56
CA SER A 214 17.16 8.79 -4.30
C SER A 214 16.15 8.07 -5.20
N ARG A 215 14.91 7.86 -4.71
CA ARG A 215 13.83 7.21 -5.48
C ARG A 215 12.52 7.96 -5.34
N VAL A 216 11.69 7.92 -6.38
CA VAL A 216 10.36 8.54 -6.38
C VAL A 216 9.34 7.57 -6.98
N PHE A 217 8.31 7.25 -6.19
CA PHE A 217 7.10 6.60 -6.66
C PHE A 217 6.04 7.63 -7.04
N ASN A 218 5.32 7.39 -8.13
CA ASN A 218 4.12 8.15 -8.49
C ASN A 218 2.99 7.20 -8.91
N ALA A 219 1.78 7.44 -8.41
CA ALA A 219 0.56 6.89 -8.94
C ALA A 219 0.14 7.75 -10.16
N GLU A 220 0.23 7.17 -11.37
CA GLU A 220 -0.03 7.90 -12.62
C GLU A 220 -1.50 7.80 -13.05
N GLU A 221 -2.15 6.69 -12.71
CA GLU A 221 -3.55 6.47 -13.04
C GLU A 221 -4.25 5.70 -11.94
N ILE A 222 -5.42 6.20 -11.54
CA ILE A 222 -6.31 5.54 -10.58
C ILE A 222 -7.64 5.30 -11.26
N LYS A 223 -8.15 4.08 -11.19
CA LYS A 223 -9.47 3.68 -11.71
C LYS A 223 -10.28 3.00 -10.62
N ASP A 224 -11.59 3.17 -10.67
CA ASP A 224 -12.48 2.29 -9.93
C ASP A 224 -12.60 0.95 -10.66
N VAL A 225 -12.26 -0.12 -9.95
CA VAL A 225 -12.40 -1.49 -10.44
C VAL A 225 -13.43 -2.20 -9.57
N LYS A 226 -14.68 -2.20 -10.01
CA LYS A 226 -15.81 -2.86 -9.31
C LYS A 226 -15.97 -2.37 -7.86
N GLY A 227 -15.84 -1.06 -7.63
CA GLY A 227 -15.95 -0.43 -6.31
C GLY A 227 -14.64 -0.37 -5.52
N PHE A 228 -13.51 -0.78 -6.11
CA PHE A 228 -12.18 -0.68 -5.50
C PHE A 228 -11.33 0.37 -6.22
N PRO A 229 -11.07 1.55 -5.61
CA PRO A 229 -10.13 2.53 -6.16
C PRO A 229 -8.74 1.89 -6.30
N THR A 230 -8.25 1.75 -7.51
CA THR A 230 -7.05 0.97 -7.84
C THR A 230 -6.04 1.81 -8.59
N VAL A 231 -4.79 1.85 -8.14
CA VAL A 231 -3.68 2.44 -8.91
C VAL A 231 -3.35 1.50 -10.06
N THR A 232 -3.85 1.83 -11.27
CA THR A 232 -3.70 0.99 -12.47
C THR A 232 -2.43 1.30 -13.25
N LYS A 233 -1.83 2.48 -13.05
CA LYS A 233 -0.51 2.80 -13.58
C LYS A 233 0.33 3.51 -12.53
N ARG A 234 1.57 3.05 -12.36
CA ARG A 234 2.52 3.62 -11.42
C ARG A 234 3.94 3.61 -11.96
N ILE A 235 4.75 4.55 -11.49
CA ILE A 235 6.16 4.68 -11.88
C ILE A 235 7.02 4.71 -10.62
N MET A 236 8.11 3.96 -10.64
CA MET A 236 9.22 4.12 -9.71
C MET A 236 10.42 4.66 -10.47
N LYS A 237 10.94 5.82 -10.07
CA LYS A 237 12.14 6.43 -10.65
C LYS A 237 13.30 6.27 -9.67
N ASN A 238 14.44 5.82 -10.17
CA ASN A 238 15.70 5.82 -9.45
C ASN A 238 16.56 6.99 -9.94
N LEU A 239 16.68 8.01 -9.11
CA LEU A 239 17.35 9.26 -9.48
C LEU A 239 18.88 9.11 -9.53
N LEU A 240 19.43 8.14 -8.78
CA LEU A 240 20.87 7.88 -8.75
C LEU A 240 21.36 7.23 -10.05
N SER A 241 20.62 6.25 -10.55
CA SER A 241 20.95 5.55 -11.80
C SER A 241 20.36 6.22 -13.04
N GLY A 242 19.32 7.05 -12.88
CA GLY A 242 18.51 7.58 -13.96
C GLY A 242 17.59 6.53 -14.61
N HIS A 243 17.46 5.34 -14.02
CA HIS A 243 16.57 4.27 -14.45
C HIS A 243 15.15 4.52 -13.91
N ARG A 244 14.13 4.01 -14.60
CA ARG A 244 12.76 4.01 -14.10
C ARG A 244 12.01 2.76 -14.53
N THR A 245 11.06 2.34 -13.71
CA THR A 245 10.13 1.26 -14.01
C THR A 245 8.70 1.79 -14.04
N GLU A 246 8.04 1.65 -15.19
CA GLU A 246 6.62 1.93 -15.38
C GLU A 246 5.85 0.62 -15.27
N THR A 247 4.82 0.59 -14.42
CA THR A 247 4.01 -0.62 -14.20
C THR A 247 2.55 -0.30 -14.51
N THR A 248 1.94 -1.09 -15.40
CA THR A 248 0.53 -0.97 -15.79
C THR A 248 -0.20 -2.26 -15.46
N PHE A 249 -1.28 -2.16 -14.70
CA PHE A 249 -2.22 -3.23 -14.40
C PHE A 249 -3.31 -3.22 -15.46
N ILE A 250 -3.22 -4.13 -16.45
CA ILE A 250 -4.03 -4.09 -17.67
C ILE A 250 -5.42 -4.66 -17.45
N LYS A 251 -5.50 -5.79 -16.74
CA LYS A 251 -6.75 -6.50 -16.46
C LYS A 251 -6.74 -6.89 -15.00
N THR A 252 -7.60 -6.23 -14.25
CA THR A 252 -7.66 -6.39 -12.79
C THR A 252 -9.03 -6.89 -12.38
N ASP A 253 -9.05 -7.91 -11.55
CA ASP A 253 -10.24 -8.48 -10.94
C ASP A 253 -10.03 -8.69 -9.43
N TYR A 254 -11.07 -8.43 -8.66
CA TYR A 254 -11.14 -8.68 -7.22
C TYR A 254 -12.18 -9.74 -6.89
N ASN A 255 -12.01 -10.43 -5.77
CA ASN A 255 -12.99 -11.40 -5.21
C ASN A 255 -13.33 -12.54 -6.17
N ILE A 256 -12.31 -13.10 -6.83
CA ILE A 256 -12.45 -14.17 -7.84
C ILE A 256 -12.34 -15.58 -7.26
N GLY A 257 -12.10 -15.71 -5.94
CA GLY A 257 -12.05 -17.00 -5.26
C GLY A 257 -10.75 -17.76 -5.50
N ILE A 258 -9.58 -17.11 -5.28
CA ILE A 258 -8.29 -17.77 -5.40
C ILE A 258 -8.17 -18.89 -4.35
N GLU A 259 -7.80 -20.09 -4.80
CA GLU A 259 -7.64 -21.27 -3.97
C GLU A 259 -6.33 -21.21 -3.16
N ASP A 260 -6.35 -21.64 -1.91
CA ASP A 260 -5.15 -21.67 -1.04
C ASP A 260 -4.04 -22.58 -1.57
N SER A 261 -4.43 -23.63 -2.28
CA SER A 261 -3.50 -24.59 -2.90
C SER A 261 -2.53 -23.94 -3.89
N LEU A 262 -2.89 -22.78 -4.49
CA LEU A 262 -2.02 -22.02 -5.39
C LEU A 262 -0.72 -21.62 -4.70
N PHE A 263 -0.79 -21.25 -3.44
CA PHE A 263 0.35 -20.73 -2.69
C PHE A 263 1.14 -21.90 -2.08
N SER A 264 1.84 -22.68 -2.92
CA SER A 264 2.65 -23.81 -2.50
C SER A 264 3.95 -23.89 -3.29
N GLU A 265 5.01 -24.43 -2.70
CA GLU A 265 6.31 -24.61 -3.39
C GLU A 265 6.21 -25.45 -4.66
N ARG A 266 5.27 -26.42 -4.69
CA ARG A 266 5.00 -27.20 -5.90
C ARG A 266 4.66 -26.31 -7.08
N PHE A 267 3.82 -25.29 -6.87
CA PHE A 267 3.36 -24.43 -7.94
C PHE A 267 4.36 -23.34 -8.32
N LEU A 268 5.44 -23.15 -7.56
CA LEU A 268 6.58 -22.36 -8.05
C LEU A 268 7.19 -22.97 -9.30
N LYS A 269 7.32 -24.31 -9.38
CA LYS A 269 7.89 -25.00 -10.53
C LYS A 269 6.86 -25.38 -11.60
N GLN A 270 5.62 -25.60 -11.19
CA GLN A 270 4.53 -26.07 -12.06
C GLN A 270 3.25 -25.28 -11.80
N PRO A 271 3.20 -23.99 -12.17
CA PRO A 271 2.04 -23.14 -11.89
C PRO A 271 0.79 -23.67 -12.61
N PRO A 272 -0.40 -23.63 -11.94
CA PRO A 272 -1.63 -24.11 -12.56
C PRO A 272 -2.04 -23.19 -13.71
N LYS A 273 -2.33 -23.79 -14.89
CA LYS A 273 -2.76 -23.07 -16.09
C LYS A 273 -3.97 -22.15 -15.84
N LYS A 274 -4.94 -22.61 -15.04
CA LYS A 274 -6.11 -21.81 -14.61
C LYS A 274 -5.75 -20.37 -14.16
N TRP A 275 -4.59 -20.20 -13.55
CA TRP A 275 -4.16 -18.92 -12.98
C TRP A 275 -3.14 -18.18 -13.83
N THR A 276 -2.52 -18.86 -14.78
CA THR A 276 -1.45 -18.33 -15.64
C THR A 276 -1.86 -18.15 -17.11
N GLU A 277 -3.03 -18.60 -17.51
CA GLU A 277 -3.65 -18.38 -18.84
C GLU A 277 -4.80 -17.33 -18.80
#